data_23e74375f08c007725df9d753350c262
#
_entry.id   23e74375f08c007725df9d753350c262
#
_cell.length_a   1.000
_cell.length_b   1.000
_cell.length_c   1.000
_cell.angle_alpha   90.00
_cell.angle_beta   90.00
_cell.angle_gamma   90.00
#
_symmetry.space_group_name_H-M   'P 1'
#
loop_
_entity.id
_entity.type
_entity.pdbx_description
1 polymer ?
#
loop_
_entity_poly.entity_id
_entity_poly.type
_entity_poly.pdbx_seq_one_letter_code
_entity_poly.pdbx_strand_id
1 'polypeptide(L)' 'MKQKDTEKALKEAFMKLALEHPINEITIKEIAAEAHVNRTTFYLYFYSVYDVLNRLEAVSYTHLTLPTIR' A
#
# COMPACT_ATOMS: atom_id res chain seq x y z
N MET A 1 13.40 2.76 -12.48
CA MET A 1 12.70 3.92 -12.43
C MET A 1 11.25 3.76 -12.50
N LYS A 2 10.76 3.20 -13.54
CA LYS A 2 9.34 3.04 -13.64
C LYS A 2 8.77 2.14 -12.58
N GLN A 3 9.52 1.14 -12.16
CA GLN A 3 9.04 0.24 -11.13
C GLN A 3 8.84 0.97 -9.82
N LYS A 4 9.76 1.84 -9.47
CA LYS A 4 9.61 2.60 -8.24
C LYS A 4 8.43 3.54 -8.31
N ASP A 5 8.21 4.12 -9.49
CA ASP A 5 7.07 5.01 -9.66
C ASP A 5 5.77 4.25 -9.49
N THR A 6 5.70 3.02 -10.00
CA THR A 6 4.51 2.22 -9.87
C THR A 6 4.24 1.85 -8.41
N GLU A 7 5.28 1.43 -7.70
CA GLU A 7 5.12 1.09 -6.29
C GLU A 7 4.65 2.30 -5.51
N LYS A 8 5.24 3.45 -5.77
CA LYS A 8 4.85 4.66 -5.10
C LYS A 8 3.41 5.03 -5.41
N ALA A 9 3.02 4.88 -6.69
CA ALA A 9 1.66 5.18 -7.08
C ALA A 9 0.66 4.29 -6.37
N LEU A 10 1.00 3.01 -6.19
CA LEU A 10 0.12 2.10 -5.48
C LEU A 10 -0.02 2.48 -4.02
N LYS A 11 1.08 2.88 -3.39
CA LYS A 11 1.04 3.30 -2.00
C LYS A 11 0.22 4.57 -1.83
N GLU A 12 0.39 5.51 -2.74
CA GLU A 12 -0.37 6.75 -2.67
C GLU A 12 -1.85 6.51 -2.92
N ALA A 13 -2.15 5.60 -3.86
CA ALA A 13 -3.54 5.25 -4.12
C ALA A 13 -4.19 4.64 -2.88
N PHE A 14 -3.46 3.77 -2.20
CA PHE A 14 -3.96 3.16 -0.99
C PHE A 14 -4.20 4.22 0.08
N MET A 15 -3.26 5.12 0.28
CA MET A 15 -3.42 6.16 1.28
C MET A 15 -4.61 7.06 0.98
N LYS A 16 -4.79 7.38 -0.28
CA LYS A 16 -5.92 8.22 -0.67
C LYS A 16 -7.24 7.54 -0.37
N LEU A 17 -7.34 6.25 -0.71
CA LEU A 17 -8.56 5.51 -0.45
C LEU A 17 -8.79 5.35 1.06
N ALA A 18 -7.72 5.22 1.82
CA ALA A 18 -7.84 5.05 3.26
C ALA A 18 -8.36 6.31 3.95
N LEU A 19 -8.25 7.45 3.30
CA LEU A 19 -8.80 8.67 3.86
C LEU A 19 -10.32 8.70 3.76
N GLU A 20 -10.87 7.93 2.83
CA GLU A 20 -12.32 7.95 2.58
C GLU A 20 -13.02 6.68 2.99
N HIS A 21 -12.29 5.59 3.12
CA HIS A 21 -12.87 4.29 3.39
C HIS A 21 -12.07 3.56 4.45
N PRO A 22 -12.71 2.71 5.25
CA PRO A 22 -11.94 1.87 6.18
C PRO A 22 -11.12 0.86 5.39
N ILE A 23 -10.00 0.48 5.97
CA ILE A 23 -9.07 -0.41 5.29
C ILE A 23 -9.72 -1.71 4.86
N ASN A 24 -10.59 -2.26 5.70
CA ASN A 24 -11.23 -3.53 5.37
C ASN A 24 -12.21 -3.43 4.22
N GLU A 25 -12.53 -2.23 3.77
CA GLU A 25 -13.40 -2.05 2.61
C GLU A 25 -12.63 -1.72 1.35
N ILE A 26 -11.34 -1.45 1.48
CA ILE A 26 -10.53 -1.13 0.31
C ILE A 26 -10.16 -2.42 -0.40
N THR A 27 -10.34 -2.46 -1.71
CA THR A 27 -10.02 -3.64 -2.51
C THR A 27 -8.82 -3.37 -3.39
N ILE A 28 -8.16 -4.46 -3.82
CA ILE A 28 -7.04 -4.35 -4.74
C ILE A 28 -7.49 -3.70 -6.04
N LYS A 29 -8.71 -4.04 -6.48
CA LYS A 29 -9.25 -3.45 -7.69
C LYS A 29 -9.29 -1.92 -7.58
N GLU A 30 -9.72 -1.42 -6.43
CA GLU A 30 -9.80 0.01 -6.23
C GLU A 30 -8.44 0.67 -6.20
N ILE A 31 -7.49 0.02 -5.53
CA ILE A 31 -6.14 0.57 -5.47
C ILE A 31 -5.54 0.63 -6.87
N ALA A 32 -5.69 -0.45 -7.61
CA ALA A 32 -5.13 -0.50 -8.98
C ALA A 32 -5.78 0.55 -9.86
N ALA A 33 -7.09 0.70 -9.75
CA ALA A 33 -7.79 1.69 -10.55
C ALA A 33 -7.33 3.10 -10.21
N GLU A 34 -7.17 3.38 -8.92
CA GLU A 34 -6.74 4.70 -8.49
C GLU A 34 -5.33 4.98 -8.96
N ALA A 35 -4.47 3.97 -8.99
CA ALA A 35 -3.09 4.13 -9.44
C ALA A 35 -2.96 4.01 -10.96
N HIS A 36 -4.05 3.74 -11.66
CA HIS A 36 -4.07 3.62 -13.11
C HIS A 36 -3.22 2.45 -13.62
N VAL A 37 -3.28 1.35 -12.90
CA VAL A 37 -2.60 0.12 -13.31
C VAL A 37 -3.60 -1.02 -13.18
N ASN A 38 -3.25 -2.20 -13.72
CA ASN A 38 -4.15 -3.33 -13.55
C ASN A 38 -3.75 -4.13 -12.33
N ARG A 39 -4.61 -5.08 -11.94
CA ARG A 39 -4.39 -5.85 -10.72
C ARG A 39 -3.14 -6.71 -10.79
N THR A 40 -2.81 -7.19 -11.98
CA THR A 40 -1.61 -7.98 -12.13
C THR A 40 -0.39 -7.18 -11.69
N THR A 41 -0.35 -5.92 -12.05
CA THR A 41 0.75 -5.05 -11.65
C THR A 41 0.80 -4.90 -10.14
N PHE A 42 -0.35 -4.78 -9.49
CA PHE A 42 -0.38 -4.71 -8.03
C PHE A 42 0.31 -5.93 -7.42
N TYR A 43 -0.01 -7.11 -7.93
CA TYR A 43 0.55 -8.34 -7.36
C TYR A 43 2.04 -8.50 -7.60
N LEU A 44 2.61 -7.72 -8.50
CA LEU A 44 4.07 -7.71 -8.66
C LEU A 44 4.78 -7.06 -7.47
N TYR A 45 4.06 -6.23 -6.74
CA TYR A 45 4.66 -5.47 -5.63
C TYR A 45 4.13 -5.84 -4.26
N PHE A 46 2.88 -6.23 -4.18
CA PHE A 46 2.23 -6.49 -2.89
C PHE A 46 1.38 -7.74 -2.98
N TYR A 47 1.22 -8.42 -1.85
CA TYR A 47 0.36 -9.60 -1.81
C TYR A 47 -1.11 -9.23 -1.63
N SER A 48 -1.38 -8.19 -0.85
CA SER A 48 -2.74 -7.85 -0.52
C SER A 48 -2.79 -6.40 -0.08
N VAL A 49 -4.01 -5.93 0.20
CA VAL A 49 -4.19 -4.59 0.72
C VAL A 49 -3.42 -4.42 2.02
N TYR A 50 -3.47 -5.44 2.88
CA TYR A 50 -2.77 -5.35 4.16
C TYR A 50 -1.26 -5.35 3.99
N ASP A 51 -0.77 -5.95 2.92
CA ASP A 51 0.66 -5.92 2.65
C ASP A 51 1.11 -4.49 2.35
N VAL A 52 0.28 -3.72 1.64
CA VAL A 52 0.58 -2.33 1.40
C VAL A 52 0.68 -1.59 2.73
N LEU A 53 -0.28 -1.82 3.61
CA LEU A 53 -0.29 -1.19 4.91
C LEU A 53 0.96 -1.55 5.71
N ASN A 54 1.33 -2.82 5.70
CA ASN A 54 2.52 -3.27 6.41
C ASN A 54 3.77 -2.58 5.91
N ARG A 55 3.88 -2.39 4.62
CA ARG A 55 5.06 -1.74 4.08
C ARG A 55 5.13 -0.28 4.44
N LEU A 56 3.98 0.37 4.48
CA LEU A 56 3.95 1.76 4.90
C LEU A 56 4.29 1.89 6.37
N GLU A 57 3.78 0.98 7.19
CA GLU A 57 4.05 1.03 8.62
C GLU A 57 5.49 0.63 8.93
N ALA A 58 6.05 -0.27 8.14
CA ALA A 58 7.42 -0.69 8.37
C ALA A 58 8.37 0.49 8.23
N VAL A 59 8.10 1.37 7.29
CA VAL A 59 8.94 2.54 7.12
C VAL A 59 8.88 3.41 8.38
N SER A 60 7.70 3.59 8.93
CA SER A 60 7.54 4.37 10.14
C SER A 60 8.20 3.69 11.32
N TYR A 61 8.05 2.41 11.42
CA TYR A 61 8.54 1.66 12.55
C TYR A 61 10.04 1.59 12.62
N THR A 62 10.70 1.88 11.55
CA THR A 62 12.13 1.87 11.55
C THR A 62 12.68 2.66 12.70
N HIS A 63 12.00 3.68 13.08
CA HIS A 63 12.44 4.48 14.17
C HIS A 63 12.04 3.95 15.51
N LEU A 64 10.83 3.48 15.57
CA LEU A 64 10.27 3.18 16.84
C LEU A 64 10.68 1.89 17.41
N THR A 65 10.78 1.07 16.60
CA THR A 65 11.08 -0.18 16.97
C THR A 65 11.44 -0.59 18.09
N LEU A 66 11.17 -0.34 18.39
CA LEU A 66 11.34 -0.56 19.32
C LEU A 66 10.57 -1.09 19.99
N PRO A 67 10.30 -1.07 20.18
CA PRO A 67 9.75 -1.55 21.06
C PRO A 67 8.76 -2.26 21.12
N THR A 68 8.52 -2.07 20.80
CA THR A 68 7.85 -2.64 20.97
C THR A 68 7.37 -3.62 21.03
N ILE A 69 7.57 -3.65 20.87
CA ILE A 69 7.31 -4.36 20.85
C ILE A 69 7.00 -5.24 21.14
N ARG A 70 7.06 -5.43 21.21
CA ARG A 70 6.86 -6.17 21.38
C ARG A 70 6.93 -6.91 21.41
#